data_3bf846d6870d7e0251188c2f4a23b348
#
_entry.id   3bf846d6870d7e0251188c2f4a23b348
#
_cell.length_a   1.000
_cell.length_b   1.000
_cell.length_c   1.000
_cell.angle_alpha   90.00
_cell.angle_beta   90.00
_cell.angle_gamma   90.00
#
_symmetry.space_group_name_H-M   'P 1'
#
loop_
_entity.id
_entity.type
_entity.pdbx_description
1 polymer ?
#
loop_
_entity_poly.entity_id
_entity_poly.type
_entity_poly.pdbx_seq_one_letter_code
_entity_poly.pdbx_strand_id
1 'polypeptide(L)'
;NELPEEIDRMFPDYSLYPECDYAIGFLTRGCNNKCTHCYVPQKEGDIRPYRTWQEIVRNDTNKLTLMDNNILAHSHGIEQLRQLSETDYRLDINQAMSVFLVTDQVAEILSRCKWQKFIRFSVDQKAQIKGLYNAAELLQKHGIPNSKLFIYLLITEDETDDLKRLYAMRQLKGVTVYGMPYKDMRKGIMPKR
;
A
#
# COMPACT_ATOMS: atom_id res chain seq x y z
N ASN A 1 -16.26 10.71 13.63
CA ASN A 1 -15.51 11.80 14.26
C ASN A 1 -14.02 11.55 14.03
N GLU A 2 -13.30 12.57 13.63
CA GLU A 2 -11.83 12.53 13.56
C GLU A 2 -11.26 12.91 14.93
N LEU A 3 -10.08 12.38 15.23
CA LEU A 3 -9.33 12.82 16.40
C LEU A 3 -8.81 14.24 16.18
N PRO A 4 -8.69 15.08 17.22
CA PRO A 4 -7.94 16.32 17.14
C PRO A 4 -6.53 16.06 16.62
N GLU A 5 -5.97 16.96 15.80
CA GLU A 5 -4.67 16.74 15.13
C GLU A 5 -3.54 16.50 16.14
N GLU A 6 -3.56 17.20 17.26
CA GLU A 6 -2.60 17.02 18.33
C GLU A 6 -2.60 15.59 18.92
N ILE A 7 -3.79 14.96 19.03
CA ILE A 7 -3.91 13.57 19.48
C ILE A 7 -3.52 12.60 18.36
N ASP A 8 -3.96 12.85 17.11
CA ASP A 8 -3.61 12.03 15.94
C ASP A 8 -2.10 11.99 15.69
N ARG A 9 -1.37 13.05 16.09
CA ARG A 9 0.09 13.16 15.99
C ARG A 9 0.86 12.67 17.22
N MET A 10 0.21 12.22 18.28
CA MET A 10 0.93 11.64 19.42
C MET A 10 1.64 10.34 19.00
N PHE A 11 2.80 10.10 19.63
CA PHE A 11 3.46 8.80 19.48
C PHE A 11 2.59 7.73 20.15
N PRO A 12 2.35 6.57 19.51
CA PRO A 12 1.49 5.53 20.07
C PRO A 12 2.04 4.99 21.39
N ASP A 13 1.17 4.80 22.38
CA ASP A 13 1.52 4.14 23.63
C ASP A 13 1.53 2.61 23.44
N TYR A 14 2.68 2.08 23.10
CA TYR A 14 2.87 0.65 22.89
C TYR A 14 2.82 -0.18 24.19
N SER A 15 2.86 0.45 25.36
CA SER A 15 2.72 -0.28 26.63
C SER A 15 1.34 -0.94 26.79
N LEU A 16 0.33 -0.41 26.09
CA LEU A 16 -1.03 -0.97 26.02
C LEU A 16 -1.09 -2.24 25.15
N TYR A 17 -0.07 -2.50 24.33
CA TYR A 17 -0.02 -3.61 23.37
C TYR A 17 1.34 -4.30 23.45
N PRO A 18 1.66 -5.01 24.55
CA PRO A 18 3.00 -5.58 24.77
C PRO A 18 3.42 -6.60 23.71
N GLU A 19 2.45 -7.26 23.04
CA GLU A 19 2.72 -8.20 21.95
C GLU A 19 3.04 -7.50 20.60
N CYS A 20 2.89 -6.16 20.51
CA CYS A 20 3.16 -5.41 19.30
C CYS A 20 4.67 -5.22 19.13
N ASP A 21 5.27 -6.00 18.25
CA ASP A 21 6.71 -6.03 17.98
C ASP A 21 7.13 -5.16 16.77
N TYR A 22 6.30 -4.22 16.36
CA TYR A 22 6.55 -3.30 15.25
C TYR A 22 6.14 -1.86 15.57
N ALA A 23 6.76 -0.90 14.89
CA ALA A 23 6.27 0.47 14.84
C ALA A 23 5.18 0.62 13.79
N ILE A 24 4.19 1.49 14.00
CA ILE A 24 3.10 1.75 13.07
C ILE A 24 2.89 3.25 12.89
N GLY A 25 2.63 3.68 11.66
CA GLY A 25 2.32 5.09 11.39
C GLY A 25 2.04 5.39 9.93
N PHE A 26 1.94 6.68 9.65
CA PHE A 26 1.70 7.25 8.34
C PHE A 26 2.82 8.24 7.99
N LEU A 27 3.33 8.18 6.78
CA LEU A 27 4.24 9.18 6.19
C LEU A 27 3.45 10.19 5.36
N THR A 28 2.36 9.72 4.73
CA THR A 28 1.41 10.54 3.98
C THR A 28 -0.02 10.23 4.44
N ARG A 29 -0.93 11.20 4.29
CA ARG A 29 -2.37 11.03 4.53
C ARG A 29 -3.16 11.45 3.30
N GLY A 30 -4.35 10.87 3.13
CA GLY A 30 -5.21 11.15 2.00
C GLY A 30 -4.88 10.35 0.74
N CYS A 31 -5.62 10.59 -0.34
CA CYS A 31 -5.39 9.95 -1.63
C CYS A 31 -6.08 10.72 -2.76
N ASN A 32 -5.39 10.95 -3.90
CA ASN A 32 -5.94 11.62 -5.07
C ASN A 32 -6.78 10.68 -5.96
N ASN A 33 -6.77 9.36 -5.71
CA ASN A 33 -7.60 8.43 -6.45
C ASN A 33 -9.06 8.56 -6.03
N LYS A 34 -9.97 8.56 -7.01
CA LYS A 34 -11.41 8.67 -6.79
C LYS A 34 -12.10 7.31 -6.96
N CYS A 35 -11.56 6.28 -6.33
CA CYS A 35 -12.11 4.92 -6.41
C CYS A 35 -13.53 4.89 -5.83
N THR A 36 -14.47 4.29 -6.56
CA THR A 36 -15.90 4.29 -6.20
C THR A 36 -16.21 3.56 -4.89
N HIS A 37 -15.38 2.60 -4.51
CA HIS A 37 -15.51 1.81 -3.28
C HIS A 37 -14.73 2.38 -2.09
N CYS A 38 -13.91 3.43 -2.30
CA CYS A 38 -12.98 3.92 -1.30
C CYS A 38 -13.55 5.13 -0.54
N TYR A 39 -13.39 5.12 0.77
CA TYR A 39 -13.83 6.22 1.65
C TYR A 39 -12.72 7.23 1.94
N VAL A 40 -11.46 6.93 1.61
CA VAL A 40 -10.29 7.75 1.96
C VAL A 40 -10.40 9.20 1.49
N PRO A 41 -10.75 9.51 0.22
CA PRO A 41 -10.86 10.90 -0.21
C PRO A 41 -11.92 11.72 0.55
N GLN A 42 -12.99 11.07 1.01
CA GLN A 42 -14.03 11.73 1.80
C GLN A 42 -13.59 11.97 3.25
N LYS A 43 -12.80 11.05 3.81
CA LYS A 43 -12.35 11.12 5.19
C LYS A 43 -11.08 11.99 5.36
N GLU A 44 -10.10 11.82 4.48
CA GLU A 44 -8.76 12.39 4.66
C GLU A 44 -8.42 13.47 3.62
N GLY A 45 -9.25 13.62 2.56
CA GLY A 45 -8.99 14.55 1.46
C GLY A 45 -7.88 14.10 0.52
N ASP A 46 -7.27 15.07 -0.17
CA ASP A 46 -6.18 14.85 -1.10
C ASP A 46 -4.90 14.40 -0.35
N ILE A 47 -4.03 13.71 -1.10
CA ILE A 47 -2.78 13.25 -0.52
C ILE A 47 -1.88 14.43 -0.10
N ARG A 48 -1.29 14.32 1.08
CA ARG A 48 -0.40 15.34 1.65
C ARG A 48 0.70 14.70 2.49
N PRO A 49 1.86 15.39 2.69
CA PRO A 49 2.86 15.00 3.68
C PRO A 49 2.24 14.96 5.07
N TYR A 50 2.71 14.04 5.90
CA TYR A 50 2.19 13.93 7.27
C TYR A 50 3.29 13.86 8.32
N ARG A 51 4.15 12.82 8.27
CA ARG A 51 5.30 12.65 9.18
C ARG A 51 6.54 12.24 8.41
N THR A 52 7.70 12.39 9.03
CA THR A 52 8.92 11.72 8.63
C THR A 52 8.99 10.33 9.24
N TRP A 53 9.79 9.44 8.68
CA TRP A 53 9.94 8.10 9.21
C TRP A 53 10.56 8.10 10.62
N GLN A 54 11.42 9.07 10.94
CA GLN A 54 12.05 9.23 12.25
C GLN A 54 11.04 9.50 13.37
N GLU A 55 9.90 10.16 13.05
CA GLU A 55 8.85 10.49 14.01
C GLU A 55 7.97 9.29 14.38
N ILE A 56 8.06 8.18 13.65
CA ILE A 56 7.17 7.02 13.84
C ILE A 56 7.89 5.75 14.25
N VAL A 57 9.22 5.68 14.13
CA VAL A 57 9.98 4.48 14.49
C VAL A 57 10.14 4.31 15.99
N ARG A 58 10.36 3.06 16.42
CA ARG A 58 10.68 2.68 17.80
C ARG A 58 12.16 2.28 17.88
N ASN A 59 12.76 2.43 19.06
CA ASN A 59 14.14 2.05 19.31
C ASN A 59 14.34 0.57 19.63
N ASP A 60 13.26 -0.14 19.96
CA ASP A 60 13.27 -1.55 20.42
C ASP A 60 12.91 -2.54 19.31
N THR A 61 12.64 -2.06 18.10
CA THR A 61 12.33 -2.91 16.93
C THR A 61 12.79 -2.27 15.62
N ASN A 62 13.13 -3.09 14.64
CA ASN A 62 13.40 -2.64 13.28
C ASN A 62 12.25 -2.94 12.31
N LYS A 63 11.07 -3.34 12.81
CA LYS A 63 9.88 -3.55 11.99
C LYS A 63 9.04 -2.29 11.94
N LEU A 64 8.69 -1.85 10.74
CA LEU A 64 7.89 -0.66 10.49
C LEU A 64 6.71 -0.99 9.58
N THR A 65 5.50 -0.79 10.09
CA THR A 65 4.25 -0.93 9.34
C THR A 65 3.73 0.45 8.95
N LEU A 66 3.67 0.71 7.66
CA LEU A 66 3.14 1.93 7.08
C LEU A 66 1.69 1.73 6.66
N MET A 67 0.83 2.64 7.12
CA MET A 67 -0.62 2.60 6.87
C MET A 67 -1.06 3.56 5.77
N ASP A 68 -0.11 4.09 5.02
CA ASP A 68 -0.30 5.07 3.95
C ASP A 68 -1.25 4.55 2.87
N ASN A 69 -2.26 5.35 2.51
CA ASN A 69 -3.28 4.94 1.53
C ASN A 69 -2.73 4.80 0.09
N ASN A 70 -1.73 5.61 -0.28
CA ASN A 70 -1.04 5.52 -1.57
C ASN A 70 0.28 6.30 -1.52
N ILE A 71 1.25 5.81 -0.79
CA ILE A 71 2.51 6.48 -0.48
C ILE A 71 3.28 6.95 -1.73
N LEU A 72 3.18 6.23 -2.84
CA LEU A 72 3.85 6.58 -4.10
C LEU A 72 3.24 7.79 -4.81
N ALA A 73 2.05 8.24 -4.41
CA ALA A 73 1.36 9.34 -5.07
C ALA A 73 1.84 10.74 -4.63
N HIS A 74 2.81 10.81 -3.72
CA HIS A 74 3.38 12.07 -3.25
C HIS A 74 4.91 12.00 -3.17
N SER A 75 5.59 13.07 -3.60
CA SER A 75 7.07 13.15 -3.56
C SER A 75 7.65 12.95 -2.17
N HIS A 76 6.99 13.47 -1.13
CA HIS A 76 7.39 13.22 0.26
C HIS A 76 7.40 11.72 0.59
N GLY A 77 6.36 10.97 0.22
CA GLY A 77 6.31 9.52 0.47
C GLY A 77 7.44 8.78 -0.23
N ILE A 78 7.73 9.12 -1.49
CA ILE A 78 8.85 8.55 -2.26
C ILE A 78 10.19 8.87 -1.59
N GLU A 79 10.38 10.12 -1.14
CA GLU A 79 11.61 10.53 -0.45
C GLU A 79 11.79 9.82 0.89
N GLN A 80 10.70 9.64 1.66
CA GLN A 80 10.76 8.87 2.91
C GLN A 80 11.14 7.40 2.65
N LEU A 81 10.60 6.78 1.58
CA LEU A 81 10.98 5.41 1.18
C LEU A 81 12.45 5.34 0.74
N ARG A 82 12.95 6.37 0.02
CA ARG A 82 14.35 6.46 -0.37
C ARG A 82 15.26 6.48 0.86
N GLN A 83 14.96 7.30 1.85
CA GLN A 83 15.72 7.35 3.10
C GLN A 83 15.64 6.02 3.86
N LEU A 84 14.45 5.42 3.98
CA LEU A 84 14.26 4.12 4.62
C LEU A 84 15.02 2.99 3.91
N SER A 85 15.21 3.08 2.59
CA SER A 85 16.00 2.11 1.83
C SER A 85 17.49 2.05 2.22
N GLU A 86 17.98 3.10 2.89
CA GLU A 86 19.36 3.22 3.40
C GLU A 86 19.48 2.77 4.87
N THR A 87 18.39 2.24 5.45
CA THR A 87 18.32 1.83 6.85
C THR A 87 18.17 0.31 7.02
N ASP A 88 18.15 -0.15 8.28
CA ASP A 88 17.88 -1.54 8.62
C ASP A 88 16.40 -1.82 8.92
N TYR A 89 15.51 -0.83 8.78
CA TYR A 89 14.09 -1.03 9.00
C TYR A 89 13.46 -1.95 7.95
N ARG A 90 12.69 -2.94 8.43
CA ARG A 90 11.95 -3.89 7.61
C ARG A 90 10.52 -3.40 7.44
N LEU A 91 10.17 -3.05 6.22
CA LEU A 91 8.93 -2.39 5.89
C LEU A 91 7.79 -3.36 5.64
N ASP A 92 6.60 -3.00 6.09
CA ASP A 92 5.32 -3.52 5.63
C ASP A 92 4.41 -2.34 5.27
N ILE A 93 4.20 -2.08 3.99
CA ILE A 93 3.21 -1.10 3.54
C ILE A 93 1.88 -1.84 3.48
N ASN A 94 1.06 -1.65 4.52
CA ASN A 94 -0.13 -2.48 4.75
C ASN A 94 -1.27 -2.19 3.75
N GLN A 95 -1.29 -1.01 3.15
CA GLN A 95 -2.23 -0.65 2.09
C GLN A 95 -1.62 -0.90 0.70
N ALA A 96 -2.48 -1.00 -0.31
CA ALA A 96 -2.01 -1.25 -1.66
C ALA A 96 -1.50 0.04 -2.33
N MET A 97 -0.33 -0.04 -2.94
CA MET A 97 0.20 1.00 -3.81
C MET A 97 -0.42 0.90 -5.21
N SER A 98 -0.47 2.02 -5.91
CA SER A 98 -0.92 2.04 -7.31
C SER A 98 0.17 1.52 -8.25
N VAL A 99 -0.17 0.53 -9.08
CA VAL A 99 0.74 -0.03 -10.10
C VAL A 99 1.18 1.01 -11.13
N PHE A 100 0.38 2.05 -11.37
CA PHE A 100 0.71 3.11 -12.33
C PHE A 100 1.80 4.06 -11.86
N LEU A 101 2.12 4.05 -10.57
CA LEU A 101 3.13 4.93 -9.98
C LEU A 101 4.51 4.27 -9.86
N VAL A 102 4.63 3.02 -10.29
CA VAL A 102 5.92 2.32 -10.32
C VAL A 102 6.69 2.76 -11.56
N THR A 103 7.58 3.72 -11.38
CA THR A 103 8.60 4.13 -12.38
C THR A 103 9.89 3.34 -12.15
N ASP A 104 10.86 3.44 -13.05
CA ASP A 104 12.17 2.80 -12.89
C ASP A 104 12.87 3.26 -11.59
N GLN A 105 12.83 4.56 -11.30
CA GLN A 105 13.36 5.13 -10.06
C GLN A 105 12.65 4.59 -8.81
N VAL A 106 11.32 4.48 -8.84
CA VAL A 106 10.54 3.92 -7.72
C VAL A 106 10.88 2.44 -7.54
N ALA A 107 10.99 1.66 -8.63
CA ALA A 107 11.36 0.25 -8.55
C ALA A 107 12.77 0.06 -7.95
N GLU A 108 13.72 0.93 -8.30
CA GLU A 108 15.05 0.95 -7.70
C GLU A 108 14.99 1.23 -6.18
N ILE A 109 14.22 2.23 -5.74
CA ILE A 109 14.04 2.53 -4.30
C ILE A 109 13.43 1.32 -3.59
N LEU A 110 12.35 0.76 -4.11
CA LEU A 110 11.67 -0.39 -3.52
C LEU A 110 12.58 -1.63 -3.45
N SER A 111 13.52 -1.79 -4.39
CA SER A 111 14.46 -2.92 -4.40
C SER A 111 15.51 -2.83 -3.28
N ARG A 112 15.85 -1.64 -2.85
CA ARG A 112 16.78 -1.39 -1.74
C ARG A 112 16.12 -1.49 -0.37
N CYS A 113 14.79 -1.32 -0.31
CA CYS A 113 14.05 -1.46 0.94
C CYS A 113 14.08 -2.91 1.45
N LYS A 114 14.19 -3.06 2.76
CA LYS A 114 14.06 -4.37 3.41
C LYS A 114 12.60 -4.63 3.72
N TRP A 115 12.03 -5.68 3.15
CA TRP A 115 10.61 -6.02 3.29
C TRP A 115 10.40 -7.07 4.36
N GLN A 116 9.36 -6.89 5.21
CA GLN A 116 8.96 -7.94 6.15
C GLN A 116 8.48 -9.17 5.39
N LYS A 117 7.60 -9.00 4.39
CA LYS A 117 7.09 -10.11 3.58
C LYS A 117 6.82 -9.70 2.13
N PHE A 118 5.83 -8.85 1.91
CA PHE A 118 5.29 -8.54 0.60
C PHE A 118 5.35 -7.05 0.26
N ILE A 119 5.35 -6.78 -1.04
CA ILE A 119 5.09 -5.48 -1.64
C ILE A 119 3.66 -5.55 -2.19
N ARG A 120 2.76 -4.68 -1.71
CA ARG A 120 1.33 -4.76 -2.00
C ARG A 120 0.89 -3.77 -3.06
N PHE A 121 0.15 -4.27 -4.05
CA PHE A 121 -0.50 -3.48 -5.08
C PHE A 121 -1.97 -3.83 -5.19
N SER A 122 -2.77 -2.99 -5.85
CA SER A 122 -4.15 -3.32 -6.21
C SER A 122 -4.37 -3.30 -7.72
N VAL A 123 -5.28 -4.18 -8.18
CA VAL A 123 -5.79 -4.22 -9.55
C VAL A 123 -7.31 -4.33 -9.49
N ASP A 124 -7.95 -3.17 -9.37
CA ASP A 124 -9.40 -3.05 -9.17
C ASP A 124 -10.15 -2.86 -10.49
N GLN A 125 -9.43 -2.53 -11.57
CA GLN A 125 -9.98 -2.26 -12.89
C GLN A 125 -9.11 -2.88 -13.98
N LYS A 126 -9.73 -3.29 -15.10
CA LYS A 126 -9.03 -3.87 -16.26
C LYS A 126 -7.88 -3.01 -16.78
N ALA A 127 -8.03 -1.69 -16.75
CA ALA A 127 -6.99 -0.76 -17.19
C ALA A 127 -5.67 -0.92 -16.40
N GLN A 128 -5.73 -1.39 -15.15
CA GLN A 128 -4.57 -1.59 -14.29
C GLN A 128 -3.75 -2.85 -14.64
N ILE A 129 -4.27 -3.77 -15.45
CA ILE A 129 -3.55 -4.98 -15.86
C ILE A 129 -2.23 -4.63 -16.57
N LYS A 130 -2.26 -3.67 -17.51
CA LYS A 130 -1.05 -3.20 -18.18
C LYS A 130 -0.06 -2.57 -17.21
N GLY A 131 -0.57 -1.77 -16.27
CA GLY A 131 0.26 -1.18 -15.22
C GLY A 131 0.90 -2.23 -14.32
N LEU A 132 0.19 -3.31 -13.99
CA LEU A 132 0.73 -4.43 -13.22
C LEU A 132 1.90 -5.11 -13.93
N TYR A 133 1.77 -5.40 -15.22
CA TYR A 133 2.87 -6.01 -15.99
C TYR A 133 4.09 -5.11 -16.05
N ASN A 134 3.90 -3.83 -16.36
CA ASN A 134 4.99 -2.85 -16.37
C ASN A 134 5.66 -2.74 -14.98
N ALA A 135 4.88 -2.66 -13.91
CA ALA A 135 5.41 -2.61 -12.55
C ALA A 135 6.21 -3.89 -12.21
N ALA A 136 5.69 -5.07 -12.56
CA ALA A 136 6.36 -6.34 -12.32
C ALA A 136 7.69 -6.44 -13.10
N GLU A 137 7.70 -6.00 -14.37
CA GLU A 137 8.92 -5.97 -15.20
C GLU A 137 9.99 -5.04 -14.60
N LEU A 138 9.60 -3.81 -14.21
CA LEU A 138 10.52 -2.87 -13.58
C LEU A 138 11.06 -3.39 -12.26
N LEU A 139 10.21 -3.98 -11.42
CA LEU A 139 10.61 -4.55 -10.15
C LEU A 139 11.57 -5.73 -10.35
N GLN A 140 11.31 -6.61 -11.34
CA GLN A 140 12.22 -7.72 -11.68
C GLN A 140 13.55 -7.22 -12.21
N LYS A 141 13.56 -6.18 -13.05
CA LYS A 141 14.80 -5.53 -13.55
C LYS A 141 15.70 -5.10 -12.38
N HIS A 142 15.10 -4.65 -11.27
CA HIS A 142 15.82 -4.27 -10.04
C HIS A 142 15.95 -5.39 -9.02
N GLY A 143 15.71 -6.66 -9.40
CA GLY A 143 15.97 -7.84 -8.56
C GLY A 143 14.85 -8.23 -7.61
N ILE A 144 13.66 -7.64 -7.69
CA ILE A 144 12.49 -8.04 -6.90
C ILE A 144 11.72 -9.15 -7.64
N PRO A 145 11.69 -10.38 -7.14
CA PRO A 145 10.94 -11.46 -7.79
C PRO A 145 9.42 -11.30 -7.58
N ASN A 146 8.64 -11.85 -8.50
CA ASN A 146 7.17 -11.85 -8.40
C ASN A 146 6.64 -12.47 -7.09
N SER A 147 7.37 -13.38 -6.47
CA SER A 147 7.00 -13.99 -5.19
C SER A 147 6.95 -13.00 -4.01
N LYS A 148 7.52 -11.82 -4.19
CA LYS A 148 7.40 -10.70 -3.23
C LYS A 148 6.14 -9.87 -3.46
N LEU A 149 5.43 -10.05 -4.57
CA LEU A 149 4.25 -9.24 -4.91
C LEU A 149 2.98 -9.86 -4.33
N PHE A 150 2.19 -9.01 -3.68
CA PHE A 150 0.87 -9.34 -3.17
C PHE A 150 -0.14 -8.40 -3.83
N ILE A 151 -1.10 -8.96 -4.56
CA ILE A 151 -2.03 -8.18 -5.37
C ILE A 151 -3.43 -8.32 -4.81
N TYR A 152 -4.01 -7.20 -4.39
CA TYR A 152 -5.43 -7.14 -4.09
C TYR A 152 -6.24 -7.10 -5.39
N LEU A 153 -7.23 -7.96 -5.50
CA LEU A 153 -8.20 -8.03 -6.60
C LEU A 153 -9.58 -7.68 -6.06
N LEU A 154 -10.15 -6.56 -6.48
CA LEU A 154 -11.52 -6.22 -6.14
C LEU A 154 -12.48 -7.16 -6.88
N ILE A 155 -13.28 -7.93 -6.15
CA ILE A 155 -14.33 -8.80 -6.69
C ILE A 155 -15.62 -7.99 -6.76
N THR A 156 -16.18 -7.87 -7.96
CA THR A 156 -17.35 -7.04 -8.26
C THR A 156 -18.55 -7.92 -8.65
N GLU A 157 -19.61 -7.33 -9.20
CA GLU A 157 -20.71 -8.04 -9.81
C GLU A 157 -20.44 -8.44 -11.28
N ASP A 158 -19.35 -7.88 -11.89
CA ASP A 158 -18.89 -8.27 -13.22
C ASP A 158 -17.88 -9.43 -13.16
N GLU A 159 -18.40 -10.64 -13.03
CA GLU A 159 -17.58 -11.86 -12.97
C GLU A 159 -16.65 -12.00 -14.18
N THR A 160 -17.09 -11.53 -15.36
CA THR A 160 -16.28 -11.61 -16.58
C THR A 160 -15.03 -10.73 -16.48
N ASP A 161 -15.15 -9.52 -15.99
CA ASP A 161 -14.00 -8.62 -15.76
C ASP A 161 -13.11 -9.14 -14.64
N ASP A 162 -13.72 -9.60 -13.53
CA ASP A 162 -13.00 -10.17 -12.39
C ASP A 162 -12.14 -11.37 -12.82
N LEU A 163 -12.69 -12.28 -13.61
CA LEU A 163 -11.95 -13.43 -14.14
C LEU A 163 -10.82 -13.00 -15.08
N LYS A 164 -11.05 -12.03 -15.97
CA LYS A 164 -9.98 -11.51 -16.85
C LYS A 164 -8.81 -10.93 -16.03
N ARG A 165 -9.10 -10.17 -14.98
CA ARG A 165 -8.08 -9.61 -14.07
C ARG A 165 -7.34 -10.73 -13.33
N LEU A 166 -8.07 -11.72 -12.80
CA LEU A 166 -7.48 -12.87 -12.12
C LEU A 166 -6.56 -13.68 -13.06
N TYR A 167 -7.02 -13.97 -14.29
CA TYR A 167 -6.21 -14.68 -15.28
C TYR A 167 -4.93 -13.89 -15.63
N ALA A 168 -5.03 -12.58 -15.82
CA ALA A 168 -3.86 -11.74 -16.07
C ALA A 168 -2.85 -11.83 -14.92
N MET A 169 -3.30 -11.74 -13.66
CA MET A 169 -2.41 -11.84 -12.51
C MET A 169 -1.72 -13.22 -12.43
N ARG A 170 -2.42 -14.28 -12.76
CA ARG A 170 -1.86 -15.66 -12.76
C ARG A 170 -0.78 -15.89 -13.81
N GLN A 171 -0.70 -15.06 -14.86
CA GLN A 171 0.42 -15.11 -15.81
C GLN A 171 1.75 -14.67 -15.17
N LEU A 172 1.69 -13.84 -14.14
CA LEU A 172 2.86 -13.49 -13.33
C LEU A 172 3.13 -14.60 -12.31
N LYS A 173 3.88 -15.62 -12.74
CA LYS A 173 4.21 -16.76 -11.87
C LYS A 173 4.82 -16.30 -10.53
N GLY A 174 4.29 -16.81 -9.44
CA GLY A 174 4.78 -16.56 -8.09
C GLY A 174 4.06 -15.44 -7.33
N VAL A 175 3.24 -14.59 -7.96
CA VAL A 175 2.46 -13.57 -7.22
C VAL A 175 1.43 -14.22 -6.29
N THR A 176 1.18 -13.57 -5.15
CA THR A 176 0.05 -13.87 -4.28
C THR A 176 -1.11 -12.95 -4.65
N VAL A 177 -2.29 -13.53 -4.91
CA VAL A 177 -3.52 -12.76 -5.20
C VAL A 177 -4.52 -12.95 -4.07
N TYR A 178 -5.10 -11.86 -3.62
CA TYR A 178 -6.15 -11.86 -2.59
C TYR A 178 -7.41 -11.16 -3.12
N GLY A 179 -8.50 -11.90 -3.24
CA GLY A 179 -9.79 -11.35 -3.67
C GLY A 179 -10.51 -10.64 -2.53
N MET A 180 -10.85 -9.37 -2.75
CA MET A 180 -11.64 -8.57 -1.82
C MET A 180 -13.03 -8.31 -2.42
N PRO A 181 -14.12 -8.74 -1.77
CA PRO A 181 -15.47 -8.43 -2.23
C PRO A 181 -15.72 -6.91 -2.27
N TYR A 182 -16.27 -6.42 -3.36
CA TYR A 182 -16.68 -5.02 -3.48
C TYR A 182 -17.67 -4.66 -2.36
N LYS A 183 -17.42 -3.52 -1.74
CA LYS A 183 -18.25 -2.98 -0.68
C LYS A 183 -18.32 -1.47 -0.86
N ASP A 184 -19.50 -0.94 -1.17
CA ASP A 184 -19.66 0.52 -1.24
C ASP A 184 -19.72 1.11 0.18
N MET A 185 -18.53 1.46 0.67
CA MET A 185 -18.37 2.01 2.02
C MET A 185 -19.11 3.34 2.22
N ARG A 186 -19.40 4.07 1.14
CA ARG A 186 -20.13 5.35 1.20
C ARG A 186 -21.63 5.15 1.44
N LYS A 187 -22.16 4.02 0.97
CA LYS A 187 -23.59 3.68 1.08
C LYS A 187 -23.88 2.69 2.20
N GLY A 188 -22.87 2.17 2.87
CA GLY A 188 -23.03 1.11 3.85
C GLY A 188 -23.56 -0.22 3.27
N ILE A 189 -23.54 -0.37 1.94
CA ILE A 189 -24.07 -1.54 1.24
C ILE A 189 -23.03 -2.64 1.27
N MET A 190 -23.40 -3.78 1.86
CA MET A 190 -22.62 -5.00 1.77
C MET A 190 -22.96 -5.73 0.47
N PRO A 191 -21.99 -6.33 -0.25
CA PRO A 191 -22.28 -7.20 -1.38
C PRO A 191 -23.22 -8.33 -0.91
N LYS A 192 -24.21 -8.65 -1.71
CA LYS A 192 -24.98 -9.87 -1.51
C LYS A 192 -24.02 -11.04 -1.70
N ARG A 193 -23.98 -11.94 -0.73
CA ARG A 193 -23.27 -13.23 -0.84
C ARG A 193 -23.97 -14.14 -1.81
#